data_597bbef484e207d2b8e990d38eeddee9
#
_entry.id   597bbef484e207d2b8e990d38eeddee9
#
_cell.length_a   1.000
_cell.length_b   1.000
_cell.length_c   1.000
_cell.angle_alpha   90.00
_cell.angle_beta   90.00
_cell.angle_gamma   90.00
#
_symmetry.space_group_name_H-M   'P 1'
#
loop_
_entity.id
_entity.type
_entity.pdbx_description
1 polymer ?
#
loop_
_entity_poly.entity_id
_entity_poly.type
_entity_poly.pdbx_seq_one_letter_code
_entity_poly.pdbx_strand_id
1 'polypeptide(L)'
;VREFNNKIINIHPSLIPSFCGKGYYGLKVHEAVLKRGVKITGATVHLVDEGIDTGKILLQSAVKVHPGDDAKTLQKRVMEEAEWIILPKAVDMIANGEIL
;
A
#
# COMPACT_ATOMS: atom_id res chain seq x y z
N VAL A 1 4.44 -1.36 9.86
CA VAL A 1 4.63 -2.80 10.14
C VAL A 1 3.90 -3.17 11.43
N ARG A 2 3.14 -4.25 11.40
CA ARG A 2 2.44 -4.74 12.57
C ARG A 2 2.60 -6.25 12.68
N GLU A 3 2.80 -6.73 13.92
CA GLU A 3 2.90 -8.16 14.21
C GLU A 3 1.57 -8.66 14.76
N PHE A 4 1.11 -9.82 14.23
CA PHE A 4 -0.17 -10.40 14.59
C PHE A 4 -0.09 -11.93 14.52
N ASN A 5 -0.29 -12.62 15.64
CA ASN A 5 -0.26 -14.10 15.70
C ASN A 5 0.95 -14.68 14.97
N ASN A 6 2.13 -14.14 15.25
CA ASN A 6 3.41 -14.50 14.62
C ASN A 6 3.47 -14.13 13.11
N LYS A 7 2.54 -13.29 12.65
CA LYS A 7 2.57 -12.75 11.29
C LYS A 7 2.85 -11.27 11.36
N ILE A 8 3.66 -10.80 10.42
CA ILE A 8 3.96 -9.38 10.30
C ILE A 8 3.30 -8.87 9.02
N ILE A 9 2.57 -7.78 9.13
CA ILE A 9 1.96 -7.14 7.98
C ILE A 9 2.52 -5.75 7.78
N ASN A 10 2.49 -5.29 6.55
CA ASN A 10 2.92 -3.95 6.19
C ASN A 10 1.96 -3.37 5.16
N ILE A 11 1.88 -2.06 5.12
CA ILE A 11 1.12 -1.36 4.09
C ILE A 11 2.09 -0.58 3.21
N HIS A 12 1.91 -0.70 1.89
CA HIS A 12 2.72 -0.02 0.90
C HIS A 12 1.82 0.88 0.06
N PRO A 13 2.21 2.14 -0.20
CA PRO A 13 1.34 3.11 -0.87
C PRO A 13 1.33 2.99 -2.40
N SER A 14 1.18 1.79 -2.91
CA SER A 14 0.96 1.53 -4.33
C SER A 14 0.18 0.22 -4.49
N LEU A 15 -0.23 -0.04 -5.72
CA LEU A 15 -0.84 -1.32 -6.06
C LEU A 15 0.26 -2.31 -6.44
N ILE A 16 0.81 -3.03 -5.45
CA ILE A 16 1.85 -4.03 -5.70
C ILE A 16 1.36 -5.02 -6.78
N PRO A 17 2.17 -5.39 -7.77
CA PRO A 17 3.62 -5.22 -7.84
C PRO A 17 4.12 -3.91 -8.44
N SER A 18 3.26 -2.96 -8.72
CA SER A 18 3.66 -1.66 -9.26
C SER A 18 4.35 -0.81 -8.20
N PHE A 19 5.41 -0.11 -8.58
CA PHE A 19 6.11 0.87 -7.74
C PHE A 19 6.45 0.33 -6.34
N CYS A 20 7.03 -0.85 -6.28
CA CYS A 20 7.43 -1.46 -5.02
C CYS A 20 8.83 -2.03 -5.12
N GLY A 21 9.37 -2.48 -3.98
CA GLY A 21 10.70 -3.01 -3.90
C GLY A 21 11.72 -1.96 -3.45
N LYS A 22 13.00 -2.26 -3.65
CA LYS A 22 14.08 -1.42 -3.17
C LYS A 22 13.99 0.01 -3.73
N GLY A 23 14.05 0.98 -2.84
CA GLY A 23 14.02 2.40 -3.21
C GLY A 23 12.63 3.02 -3.31
N TYR A 24 11.58 2.22 -3.32
CA TYR A 24 10.20 2.71 -3.38
C TYR A 24 9.61 2.82 -1.98
N TYR A 25 9.76 3.98 -1.36
CA TYR A 25 9.21 4.26 -0.04
C TYR A 25 8.81 5.73 0.10
N GLY A 26 7.82 6.00 0.96
CA GLY A 26 7.38 7.36 1.25
C GLY A 26 6.97 8.13 0.01
N LEU A 27 7.39 9.39 -0.08
CA LEU A 27 7.06 10.25 -1.21
C LEU A 27 7.64 9.76 -2.53
N LYS A 28 8.70 8.97 -2.50
CA LYS A 28 9.33 8.45 -3.73
C LYS A 28 8.36 7.60 -4.55
N VAL A 29 7.47 6.87 -3.88
CA VAL A 29 6.46 6.07 -4.57
C VAL A 29 5.53 6.99 -5.38
N HIS A 30 5.04 8.05 -4.74
CA HIS A 30 4.09 8.98 -5.38
C HIS A 30 4.76 9.79 -6.48
N GLU A 31 6.02 10.16 -6.29
CA GLU A 31 6.82 10.81 -7.33
C GLU A 31 6.96 9.91 -8.56
N ALA A 32 7.25 8.63 -8.35
CA ALA A 32 7.38 7.66 -9.44
C ALA A 32 6.06 7.44 -10.17
N VAL A 33 4.95 7.36 -9.44
CA VAL A 33 3.60 7.23 -9.99
C VAL A 33 3.31 8.41 -10.93
N LEU A 34 3.57 9.63 -10.47
CA LEU A 34 3.32 10.83 -11.26
C LEU A 34 4.24 10.91 -12.48
N LYS A 35 5.51 10.56 -12.31
CA LYS A 35 6.48 10.57 -13.40
C LYS A 35 6.10 9.58 -14.50
N ARG A 36 5.62 8.41 -14.11
CA ARG A 36 5.22 7.38 -15.08
C ARG A 36 3.91 7.74 -15.79
N GLY A 37 3.06 8.54 -15.13
CA GLY A 37 1.81 8.99 -15.71
C GLY A 37 0.67 7.99 -15.60
N VAL A 38 0.73 7.06 -14.64
CA VAL A 38 -0.39 6.13 -14.43
C VAL A 38 -1.61 6.88 -13.92
N LYS A 39 -2.78 6.39 -14.25
CA LYS A 39 -4.05 7.06 -13.90
C LYS A 39 -4.65 6.53 -12.60
N ILE A 40 -4.24 5.36 -12.19
CA ILE A 40 -4.73 4.68 -10.98
C ILE A 40 -3.52 4.26 -10.14
N THR A 41 -3.55 4.61 -8.87
CA THR A 41 -2.60 4.12 -7.87
C THR A 41 -3.41 3.53 -6.72
N GLY A 42 -2.85 3.43 -5.52
CA GLY A 42 -3.58 2.90 -4.38
C GLY A 42 -2.65 2.47 -3.27
N ALA A 43 -3.11 1.52 -2.49
CA ALA A 43 -2.34 0.96 -1.38
C ALA A 43 -2.56 -0.55 -1.30
N THR A 44 -1.56 -1.24 -0.74
CA THR A 44 -1.56 -2.68 -0.58
C THR A 44 -1.17 -3.04 0.84
N VAL A 45 -1.94 -3.90 1.51
CA VAL A 45 -1.53 -4.55 2.76
C VAL A 45 -1.06 -5.95 2.39
N HIS A 46 0.12 -6.31 2.86
CA HIS A 46 0.72 -7.61 2.55
C HIS A 46 1.43 -8.20 3.76
N LEU A 47 1.62 -9.52 3.74
CA LEU A 47 2.46 -10.20 4.72
C LEU A 47 3.92 -9.87 4.44
N VAL A 48 4.69 -9.70 5.50
CA VAL A 48 6.14 -9.46 5.36
C VAL A 48 6.83 -10.82 5.26
N ASP A 49 7.70 -10.94 4.27
CA ASP A 49 8.57 -12.11 4.12
C ASP A 49 10.02 -11.64 4.00
N GLU A 50 10.91 -12.44 3.44
CA GLU A 50 12.33 -12.11 3.32
C GLU A 50 12.62 -11.05 2.26
N GLY A 51 11.71 -10.85 1.31
CA GLY A 51 11.88 -9.87 0.24
C GLY A 51 11.33 -8.50 0.63
N ILE A 52 11.57 -7.52 -0.24
CA ILE A 52 11.01 -6.18 -0.06
C ILE A 52 9.71 -6.09 -0.85
N ASP A 53 8.58 -5.94 -0.13
CA ASP A 53 7.25 -5.83 -0.70
C ASP A 53 6.87 -7.05 -1.57
N THR A 54 7.33 -8.24 -1.18
CA THR A 54 7.11 -9.48 -1.95
C THR A 54 6.18 -10.47 -1.26
N GLY A 55 5.77 -10.21 -0.02
CA GLY A 55 4.88 -11.11 0.71
C GLY A 55 3.48 -11.17 0.13
N LYS A 56 2.72 -12.17 0.57
CA LYS A 56 1.36 -12.37 0.09
C LYS A 56 0.49 -11.13 0.30
N ILE A 57 -0.19 -10.72 -0.74
CA ILE A 57 -1.12 -9.58 -0.68
C ILE A 57 -2.40 -10.01 0.04
N LEU A 58 -2.83 -9.19 0.99
CA LEU A 58 -4.06 -9.41 1.76
C LEU A 58 -5.20 -8.53 1.28
N LEU A 59 -4.95 -7.24 1.13
CA LEU A 59 -5.95 -6.27 0.67
C LEU A 59 -5.30 -5.21 -0.20
N GLN A 60 -6.08 -4.70 -1.14
CA GLN A 60 -5.67 -3.57 -1.98
C GLN A 60 -6.86 -2.62 -2.15
N SER A 61 -6.55 -1.34 -2.30
CA SER A 61 -7.57 -0.32 -2.59
C SER A 61 -7.02 0.65 -3.62
N ALA A 62 -7.79 0.90 -4.67
CA ALA A 62 -7.38 1.78 -5.77
C ALA A 62 -7.77 3.23 -5.49
N VAL A 63 -6.94 4.16 -5.98
CA VAL A 63 -7.15 5.60 -5.85
C VAL A 63 -6.83 6.24 -7.20
N LYS A 64 -7.68 7.16 -7.65
CA LYS A 64 -7.44 7.88 -8.90
C LYS A 64 -6.37 8.94 -8.73
N VAL A 65 -5.51 9.05 -9.74
CA VAL A 65 -4.56 10.17 -9.85
C VAL A 65 -5.28 11.29 -10.61
N HIS A 66 -5.28 12.49 -10.04
CA HIS A 66 -5.95 13.65 -10.64
C HIS A 66 -4.97 14.53 -11.41
N PRO A 67 -5.41 15.17 -12.50
CA PRO A 67 -4.55 16.14 -13.19
C PRO A 67 -4.10 17.23 -12.22
N GLY A 68 -2.80 17.57 -12.28
CA GLY A 68 -2.26 18.60 -11.41
C GLY A 68 -1.83 18.14 -10.03
N ASP A 69 -1.95 16.85 -9.72
CA ASP A 69 -1.46 16.31 -8.45
C ASP A 69 0.05 16.46 -8.34
N ASP A 70 0.52 16.90 -7.16
CA ASP A 70 1.91 16.74 -6.78
C ASP A 70 2.04 15.53 -5.85
N ALA A 71 3.26 15.16 -5.51
CA ALA A 71 3.51 13.96 -4.70
C ALA A 71 2.85 14.03 -3.33
N LYS A 72 2.87 15.20 -2.68
CA LYS A 72 2.29 15.37 -1.35
C LYS A 72 0.77 15.26 -1.38
N THR A 73 0.14 15.86 -2.39
CA THR A 73 -1.31 15.79 -2.56
C THR A 73 -1.75 14.35 -2.82
N LEU A 74 -1.02 13.65 -3.67
CA LEU A 74 -1.32 12.25 -3.96
C LEU A 74 -1.11 11.37 -2.73
N GLN A 75 -0.01 11.59 -1.98
CA GLN A 75 0.25 10.86 -0.76
C GLN A 75 -0.91 11.00 0.23
N LYS A 76 -1.38 12.23 0.44
CA LYS A 76 -2.49 12.48 1.35
C LYS A 76 -3.76 11.75 0.91
N ARG A 77 -4.06 11.80 -0.38
CA ARG A 77 -5.25 11.11 -0.91
C ARG A 77 -5.14 9.60 -0.72
N VAL A 78 -3.99 9.01 -1.02
CA VAL A 78 -3.78 7.57 -0.85
C VAL A 78 -3.91 7.18 0.63
N MET A 79 -3.37 7.99 1.54
CA MET A 79 -3.52 7.74 2.97
C MET A 79 -4.99 7.75 3.40
N GLU A 80 -5.72 8.80 3.02
CA GLU A 80 -7.11 9.00 3.46
C GLU A 80 -8.09 8.02 2.78
N GLU A 81 -7.92 7.76 1.49
CA GLU A 81 -8.87 6.97 0.71
C GLU A 81 -8.54 5.47 0.68
N ALA A 82 -7.31 5.09 1.00
CA ALA A 82 -6.91 3.71 0.94
C ALA A 82 -6.25 3.20 2.21
N GLU A 83 -5.09 3.75 2.59
CA GLU A 83 -4.29 3.19 3.68
C GLU A 83 -5.04 3.13 5.01
N TRP A 84 -5.68 4.22 5.40
CA TRP A 84 -6.40 4.31 6.67
C TRP A 84 -7.65 3.45 6.72
N ILE A 85 -8.12 3.00 5.57
CA ILE A 85 -9.30 2.13 5.47
C ILE A 85 -8.90 0.66 5.48
N ILE A 86 -7.93 0.28 4.65
CA ILE A 86 -7.61 -1.14 4.48
C ILE A 86 -6.71 -1.72 5.58
N LEU A 87 -5.88 -0.90 6.25
CA LEU A 87 -5.02 -1.43 7.29
C LEU A 87 -5.82 -1.95 8.50
N PRO A 88 -6.76 -1.18 9.09
CA PRO A 88 -7.59 -1.71 10.16
C PRO A 88 -8.41 -2.93 9.72
N LYS A 89 -8.88 -2.93 8.48
CA LYS A 89 -9.65 -4.04 7.94
C LYS A 89 -8.79 -5.32 7.85
N ALA A 90 -7.54 -5.21 7.43
CA ALA A 90 -6.62 -6.34 7.37
C ALA A 90 -6.32 -6.88 8.77
N VAL A 91 -6.15 -5.98 9.75
CA VAL A 91 -5.93 -6.37 11.14
C VAL A 91 -7.12 -7.17 11.66
N ASP A 92 -8.34 -6.70 11.39
CA ASP A 92 -9.55 -7.42 11.81
C ASP A 92 -9.65 -8.79 11.15
N MET A 93 -9.33 -8.89 9.87
CA MET A 93 -9.37 -10.17 9.16
C MET A 93 -8.41 -11.19 9.76
N ILE A 94 -7.20 -10.76 10.10
CA ILE A 94 -6.21 -11.63 10.74
C ILE A 94 -6.67 -12.04 12.14
N ALA A 95 -7.17 -11.10 12.92
CA ALA A 95 -7.64 -11.34 14.27
C ALA A 95 -8.81 -12.35 14.29
N ASN A 96 -9.62 -12.35 13.23
CA ASN A 96 -10.75 -13.27 13.10
C ASN A 96 -10.37 -14.59 12.40
N GLY A 97 -9.09 -14.79 12.08
CA GLY A 97 -8.63 -16.02 11.43
C GLY A 97 -9.02 -16.15 9.97
N GLU A 98 -9.41 -15.05 9.32
CA GLU A 98 -9.86 -15.08 7.92
C GLU A 98 -8.72 -15.12 6.91
N ILE A 99 -7.50 -14.80 7.34
CA ILE A 99 -6.31 -14.76 6.49
C ILE A 99 -5.33 -15.82 6.97
N LEU A 100 -4.92 -16.67 6.06
CA LEU A 100 -3.98 -17.77 6.36
C LEU A 100 -2.64 -17.56 5.66
#